data_4f66b686a0b593bb8b9bf45111674f65
#
_entry.id   4f66b686a0b593bb8b9bf45111674f65
#
_cell.length_a   1.000
_cell.length_b   1.000
_cell.length_c   1.000
_cell.angle_alpha   90.00
_cell.angle_beta   90.00
_cell.angle_gamma   90.00
#
_symmetry.space_group_name_H-M   'P 1'
#
loop_
_entity.id
_entity.type
_entity.pdbx_description
1 polymer ?
#
loop_
_entity_poly.entity_id
_entity_poly.type
_entity_poly.pdbx_seq_one_letter_code
_entity_poly.pdbx_strand_id
1 'polypeptide(L)'
;MHIRQSLAEIKNSFHPAFWVANGMELFERLAYYGQQIVFMVYLRNRLGFTETEAGTLSGIFGGLIYLLPILGGTLADKWGFRRAFNIAFSILGLGYFLIGSLGMSAFAGIYGGLSLYWLLMAFLVFTAFGGSFIKPSVLGTVAVASTEKNKSFGFAIYYWLVNAGAMIGPTIAYFVRDSFGNEFVYLVSSVSCFAMLAVNLVLYKEVKSEKTGATESLGKKIANLFVVLGNFKFMIFLLIYSLYWIIFWQEFIIVPYYITDYIGKEAPYEIVQSWAGAGAIILFQIPINRLTKNIPTRTAILIGFAVSSFIWIIIGIHPSIPTIAAGIVAFAIGEMIQAPRYYEYISEIAPPGQQGLFQGYAFLPIAIARFVGDPIGGWLYHSAKLAGDPSRVWWSLIGIGVFGTLCMATYNKYVAIFEAKQAIRGA
;
A
#
# COMPACT_ATOMS: atom_id res chain seq x y z
N MET A 1 9.49 9.34 36.68
CA MET A 1 8.17 9.94 37.00
C MET A 1 7.61 10.73 35.82
N HIS A 2 8.35 11.62 35.19
CA HIS A 2 7.91 12.43 34.03
C HIS A 2 7.40 11.64 32.80
N ILE A 3 8.06 10.52 32.40
CA ILE A 3 7.62 9.73 31.25
C ILE A 3 6.24 9.09 31.46
N ARG A 4 5.95 8.57 32.65
CA ARG A 4 4.63 7.99 32.96
C ARG A 4 3.53 9.03 32.99
N GLN A 5 3.79 10.26 33.45
CA GLN A 5 2.84 11.36 33.42
C GLN A 5 2.57 11.79 31.98
N SER A 6 3.61 11.96 31.16
CA SER A 6 3.47 12.29 29.73
C SER A 6 2.70 11.24 28.94
N LEU A 7 2.91 9.94 29.20
CA LEU A 7 2.15 8.85 28.55
C LEU A 7 0.68 8.83 29.00
N ALA A 8 0.39 9.14 30.28
CA ALA A 8 -0.98 9.24 30.76
C ALA A 8 -1.71 10.45 30.16
N GLU A 9 -1.02 11.57 30.00
CA GLU A 9 -1.55 12.77 29.32
C GLU A 9 -1.87 12.49 27.86
N ILE A 10 -0.96 11.84 27.12
CA ILE A 10 -1.19 11.41 25.74
C ILE A 10 -2.38 10.47 25.65
N LYS A 11 -2.46 9.45 26.53
CA LYS A 11 -3.57 8.49 26.55
C LYS A 11 -4.92 9.19 26.76
N ASN A 12 -4.98 10.16 27.64
CA ASN A 12 -6.21 10.88 27.99
C ASN A 12 -6.55 12.01 27.01
N SER A 13 -5.65 12.37 26.10
CA SER A 13 -5.88 13.42 25.11
C SER A 13 -6.76 12.98 23.93
N PHE A 14 -7.00 11.67 23.76
CA PHE A 14 -7.82 11.10 22.72
C PHE A 14 -9.01 10.32 23.26
N HIS A 15 -10.10 10.30 22.49
CA HIS A 15 -11.25 9.44 22.83
C HIS A 15 -10.85 7.96 22.83
N PRO A 16 -11.40 7.09 23.71
CA PRO A 16 -11.04 5.66 23.78
C PRO A 16 -11.12 4.92 22.44
N ALA A 17 -12.08 5.26 21.56
CA ALA A 17 -12.20 4.69 20.23
C ALA A 17 -10.97 4.91 19.35
N PHE A 18 -10.20 6.00 19.57
CA PHE A 18 -8.94 6.25 18.89
C PHE A 18 -7.94 5.11 19.11
N TRP A 19 -7.75 4.70 20.34
CA TRP A 19 -6.80 3.64 20.70
C TRP A 19 -7.24 2.28 20.21
N VAL A 20 -8.55 1.98 20.29
CA VAL A 20 -9.12 0.73 19.79
C VAL A 20 -8.94 0.64 18.27
N ALA A 21 -9.29 1.70 17.52
CA ALA A 21 -9.14 1.72 16.06
C ALA A 21 -7.69 1.61 15.61
N ASN A 22 -6.76 2.33 16.26
CA ASN A 22 -5.33 2.23 15.96
C ASN A 22 -4.74 0.87 16.34
N GLY A 23 -5.20 0.25 17.43
CA GLY A 23 -4.84 -1.12 17.79
C GLY A 23 -5.33 -2.13 16.74
N MET A 24 -6.58 -2.02 16.29
CA MET A 24 -7.12 -2.85 15.21
C MET A 24 -6.36 -2.65 13.90
N GLU A 25 -6.00 -1.40 13.55
CA GLU A 25 -5.18 -1.11 12.37
C GLU A 25 -3.81 -1.79 12.46
N LEU A 26 -3.11 -1.69 13.59
CA LEU A 26 -1.81 -2.35 13.75
C LEU A 26 -1.91 -3.85 13.45
N PHE A 27 -2.85 -4.56 14.05
CA PHE A 27 -3.00 -6.00 13.84
C PHE A 27 -3.48 -6.34 12.42
N GLU A 28 -4.30 -5.50 11.81
CA GLU A 28 -4.68 -5.66 10.42
C GLU A 28 -3.47 -5.42 9.50
N ARG A 29 -2.62 -4.43 9.77
CA ARG A 29 -1.38 -4.22 9.02
C ARG A 29 -0.40 -5.38 9.17
N LEU A 30 -0.27 -5.96 10.37
CA LEU A 30 0.50 -7.19 10.56
C LEU A 30 -0.01 -8.32 9.66
N ALA A 31 -1.33 -8.53 9.61
CA ALA A 31 -1.95 -9.55 8.76
C ALA A 31 -1.74 -9.24 7.26
N TYR A 32 -2.01 -8.00 6.83
CA TYR A 32 -1.91 -7.59 5.44
C TYR A 32 -0.48 -7.68 4.90
N TYR A 33 0.51 -7.09 5.59
CA TYR A 33 1.89 -7.12 5.11
C TYR A 33 2.52 -8.49 5.28
N GLY A 34 2.12 -9.25 6.32
CA GLY A 34 2.57 -10.62 6.50
C GLY A 34 2.15 -11.54 5.36
N GLN A 35 0.89 -11.50 4.94
CA GLN A 35 0.44 -12.30 3.81
C GLN A 35 0.94 -11.75 2.45
N GLN A 36 1.05 -10.42 2.31
CA GLN A 36 1.48 -9.79 1.05
C GLN A 36 2.91 -10.17 0.67
N ILE A 37 3.81 -10.25 1.65
CA ILE A 37 5.22 -10.55 1.39
C ILE A 37 5.44 -11.98 0.89
N VAL A 38 4.64 -12.95 1.35
CA VAL A 38 4.74 -14.35 0.92
C VAL A 38 3.86 -14.67 -0.29
N PHE A 39 2.99 -13.73 -0.71
CA PHE A 39 1.92 -13.98 -1.68
C PHE A 39 2.43 -14.59 -2.99
N MET A 40 3.41 -13.94 -3.63
CA MET A 40 3.93 -14.40 -4.92
C MET A 40 4.57 -15.79 -4.83
N VAL A 41 5.36 -16.03 -3.78
CA VAL A 41 6.00 -17.31 -3.54
C VAL A 41 4.96 -18.40 -3.23
N TYR A 42 3.92 -18.07 -2.47
CA TYR A 42 2.79 -18.95 -2.19
C TYR A 42 2.06 -19.36 -3.47
N LEU A 43 1.72 -18.40 -4.34
CA LEU A 43 1.01 -18.67 -5.59
C LEU A 43 1.79 -19.61 -6.49
N ARG A 44 3.11 -19.40 -6.62
CA ARG A 44 3.95 -20.22 -7.46
C ARG A 44 4.29 -21.58 -6.83
N ASN A 45 4.86 -21.55 -5.62
CA ASN A 45 5.47 -22.75 -5.06
C ASN A 45 4.45 -23.69 -4.42
N ARG A 46 3.33 -23.18 -3.92
CA ARG A 46 2.31 -23.99 -3.25
C ARG A 46 1.10 -24.29 -4.14
N LEU A 47 0.65 -23.29 -4.91
CA LEU A 47 -0.52 -23.44 -5.76
C LEU A 47 -0.18 -23.79 -7.22
N GLY A 48 1.10 -23.71 -7.62
CA GLY A 48 1.59 -24.16 -8.93
C GLY A 48 1.30 -23.19 -10.08
N PHE A 49 0.96 -21.93 -9.81
CA PHE A 49 0.77 -20.92 -10.85
C PHE A 49 2.11 -20.49 -11.47
N THR A 50 2.07 -20.09 -12.73
CA THR A 50 3.19 -19.40 -13.37
C THR A 50 3.37 -18.01 -12.75
N GLU A 51 4.56 -17.44 -12.89
CA GLU A 51 4.84 -16.09 -12.39
C GLU A 51 3.93 -15.03 -13.05
N THR A 52 3.54 -15.24 -14.31
CA THR A 52 2.62 -14.38 -15.05
C THR A 52 1.19 -14.44 -14.50
N GLU A 53 0.68 -15.66 -14.23
CA GLU A 53 -0.64 -15.84 -13.61
C GLU A 53 -0.66 -15.25 -12.20
N ALA A 54 0.39 -15.50 -11.42
CA ALA A 54 0.54 -14.93 -10.07
C ALA A 54 0.57 -13.41 -10.10
N GLY A 55 1.29 -12.79 -11.04
CA GLY A 55 1.31 -11.35 -11.25
C GLY A 55 -0.07 -10.79 -11.60
N THR A 56 -0.84 -11.49 -12.43
CA THR A 56 -2.21 -11.08 -12.80
C THR A 56 -3.15 -11.15 -11.61
N LEU A 57 -3.11 -12.23 -10.83
CA LEU A 57 -3.91 -12.39 -9.62
C LEU A 57 -3.55 -11.33 -8.56
N SER A 58 -2.25 -11.07 -8.39
CA SER A 58 -1.75 -10.00 -7.51
C SER A 58 -2.22 -8.62 -7.95
N GLY A 59 -2.17 -8.35 -9.24
CA GLY A 59 -2.62 -7.07 -9.81
C GLY A 59 -4.09 -6.79 -9.57
N ILE A 60 -4.94 -7.79 -9.75
CA ILE A 60 -6.38 -7.67 -9.50
C ILE A 60 -6.64 -7.46 -8.00
N PHE A 61 -6.04 -8.27 -7.15
CA PHE A 61 -6.20 -8.12 -5.70
C PHE A 61 -5.73 -6.75 -5.20
N GLY A 62 -4.48 -6.40 -5.54
CA GLY A 62 -3.88 -5.13 -5.12
C GLY A 62 -4.59 -3.92 -5.72
N GLY A 63 -4.95 -3.97 -7.01
CA GLY A 63 -5.68 -2.89 -7.66
C GLY A 63 -7.04 -2.62 -7.02
N LEU A 64 -7.79 -3.67 -6.70
CA LEU A 64 -9.08 -3.56 -6.03
C LEU A 64 -8.96 -3.01 -4.60
N ILE A 65 -7.94 -3.41 -3.83
CA ILE A 65 -7.70 -2.87 -2.48
C ILE A 65 -7.51 -1.34 -2.48
N TYR A 66 -6.95 -0.77 -3.56
CA TYR A 66 -6.76 0.68 -3.67
C TYR A 66 -7.89 1.42 -4.40
N LEU A 67 -8.68 0.71 -5.21
CA LEU A 67 -9.82 1.29 -5.94
C LEU A 67 -11.11 1.26 -5.12
N LEU A 68 -11.42 0.13 -4.48
CA LEU A 68 -12.68 -0.09 -3.75
C LEU A 68 -12.90 0.80 -2.51
N PRO A 69 -11.87 1.37 -1.83
CA PRO A 69 -12.10 2.29 -0.72
C PRO A 69 -12.94 3.51 -1.05
N ILE A 70 -13.05 3.91 -2.32
CA ILE A 70 -13.98 4.96 -2.78
C ILE A 70 -15.42 4.56 -2.46
N LEU A 71 -15.77 3.28 -2.67
CA LEU A 71 -17.09 2.72 -2.33
C LEU A 71 -17.18 2.38 -0.85
N GLY A 72 -16.17 1.69 -0.31
CA GLY A 72 -16.11 1.27 1.10
C GLY A 72 -16.23 2.44 2.07
N GLY A 73 -15.56 3.57 1.77
CA GLY A 73 -15.67 4.80 2.56
C GLY A 73 -17.08 5.38 2.56
N THR A 74 -17.75 5.38 1.39
CA THR A 74 -19.15 5.86 1.29
C THR A 74 -20.09 5.03 2.16
N LEU A 75 -19.89 3.71 2.15
CA LEU A 75 -20.72 2.80 2.94
C LEU A 75 -20.37 2.91 4.43
N ALA A 76 -19.09 3.07 4.78
CA ALA A 76 -18.64 3.27 6.17
C ALA A 76 -19.24 4.55 6.78
N ASP A 77 -19.24 5.66 6.02
CA ASP A 77 -19.87 6.92 6.45
C ASP A 77 -21.37 6.75 6.67
N LYS A 78 -22.06 5.93 5.85
CA LYS A 78 -23.50 5.72 5.94
C LYS A 78 -23.88 4.78 7.08
N TRP A 79 -23.12 3.70 7.28
CA TRP A 79 -23.48 2.64 8.24
C TRP A 79 -22.85 2.84 9.62
N GLY A 80 -21.87 3.74 9.76
CA GLY A 80 -21.01 3.95 10.91
C GLY A 80 -19.78 3.04 10.91
N PHE A 81 -18.72 3.52 11.54
CA PHE A 81 -17.42 2.85 11.51
C PHE A 81 -17.43 1.48 12.21
N ARG A 82 -18.20 1.32 13.30
CA ARG A 82 -18.32 0.04 13.98
C ARG A 82 -18.86 -1.07 13.09
N ARG A 83 -19.91 -0.78 12.30
CA ARG A 83 -20.48 -1.75 11.36
C ARG A 83 -19.51 -2.02 10.20
N ALA A 84 -18.85 -0.98 9.70
CA ALA A 84 -17.85 -1.11 8.65
C ALA A 84 -16.71 -2.03 9.09
N PHE A 85 -16.18 -1.86 10.31
CA PHE A 85 -15.18 -2.77 10.89
C PHE A 85 -15.69 -4.21 11.03
N ASN A 86 -16.93 -4.42 11.49
CA ASN A 86 -17.51 -5.77 11.58
C ASN A 86 -17.51 -6.46 10.21
N ILE A 87 -17.97 -5.78 9.17
CA ILE A 87 -17.99 -6.30 7.79
C ILE A 87 -16.57 -6.57 7.30
N ALA A 88 -15.69 -5.60 7.49
CA ALA A 88 -14.29 -5.70 7.07
C ALA A 88 -13.59 -6.91 7.68
N PHE A 89 -13.58 -7.03 9.00
CA PHE A 89 -12.88 -8.09 9.70
C PHE A 89 -13.50 -9.47 9.49
N SER A 90 -14.83 -9.56 9.34
CA SER A 90 -15.51 -10.82 8.98
C SER A 90 -15.09 -11.29 7.59
N ILE A 91 -15.10 -10.40 6.61
CA ILE A 91 -14.75 -10.72 5.22
C ILE A 91 -13.24 -11.00 5.10
N LEU A 92 -12.38 -10.18 5.71
CA LEU A 92 -10.93 -10.39 5.70
C LEU A 92 -10.55 -11.71 6.39
N GLY A 93 -11.14 -11.99 7.57
CA GLY A 93 -10.89 -13.23 8.29
C GLY A 93 -11.27 -14.46 7.47
N LEU A 94 -12.47 -14.47 6.90
CA LEU A 94 -12.93 -15.55 6.03
C LEU A 94 -12.12 -15.60 4.73
N GLY A 95 -11.83 -14.46 4.11
CA GLY A 95 -11.09 -14.36 2.86
C GLY A 95 -9.67 -14.91 2.98
N TYR A 96 -8.92 -14.51 4.02
CA TYR A 96 -7.58 -15.06 4.26
C TYR A 96 -7.63 -16.56 4.56
N PHE A 97 -8.62 -17.02 5.34
CA PHE A 97 -8.81 -18.45 5.56
C PHE A 97 -9.02 -19.20 4.24
N LEU A 98 -9.93 -18.72 3.38
CA LEU A 98 -10.21 -19.34 2.09
C LEU A 98 -8.99 -19.36 1.18
N ILE A 99 -8.21 -18.27 1.09
CA ILE A 99 -6.97 -18.21 0.31
C ILE A 99 -5.96 -19.23 0.84
N GLY A 100 -5.72 -19.26 2.16
CA GLY A 100 -4.77 -20.20 2.77
C GLY A 100 -5.21 -21.66 2.61
N SER A 101 -6.51 -21.95 2.73
CA SER A 101 -7.06 -23.30 2.63
C SER A 101 -6.82 -23.96 1.26
N LEU A 102 -6.64 -23.17 0.18
CA LEU A 102 -6.30 -23.69 -1.13
C LEU A 102 -4.94 -24.43 -1.15
N GLY A 103 -4.00 -24.04 -0.28
CA GLY A 103 -2.71 -24.70 -0.13
C GLY A 103 -2.70 -25.84 0.89
N MET A 104 -3.76 -26.02 1.69
CA MET A 104 -3.81 -27.02 2.76
C MET A 104 -4.35 -28.35 2.24
N SER A 105 -3.62 -29.44 2.46
CA SER A 105 -4.02 -30.79 2.04
C SER A 105 -5.38 -31.24 2.60
N ALA A 106 -5.73 -30.77 3.80
CA ALA A 106 -7.03 -31.07 4.45
C ALA A 106 -8.25 -30.60 3.64
N PHE A 107 -8.09 -29.58 2.80
CA PHE A 107 -9.17 -29.02 1.97
C PHE A 107 -9.09 -29.42 0.49
N ALA A 108 -8.07 -30.18 0.08
CA ALA A 108 -7.86 -30.55 -1.32
C ALA A 108 -9.07 -31.29 -1.93
N GLY A 109 -9.76 -32.14 -1.15
CA GLY A 109 -10.97 -32.83 -1.58
C GLY A 109 -12.17 -31.93 -1.82
N ILE A 110 -12.26 -30.77 -1.13
CA ILE A 110 -13.36 -29.82 -1.28
C ILE A 110 -13.24 -29.05 -2.60
N TYR A 111 -12.02 -28.75 -3.02
CA TYR A 111 -11.72 -27.97 -4.21
C TYR A 111 -11.48 -28.83 -5.47
N GLY A 112 -11.53 -30.18 -5.32
CA GLY A 112 -11.32 -31.11 -6.40
C GLY A 112 -12.29 -30.87 -7.57
N GLY A 113 -11.76 -30.80 -8.79
CA GLY A 113 -12.53 -30.56 -10.02
C GLY A 113 -12.85 -29.08 -10.31
N LEU A 114 -12.53 -28.14 -9.42
CA LEU A 114 -12.67 -26.71 -9.66
C LEU A 114 -11.40 -26.11 -10.25
N SER A 115 -11.55 -25.09 -11.10
CA SER A 115 -10.40 -24.31 -11.56
C SER A 115 -9.84 -23.49 -10.42
N LEU A 116 -8.64 -23.85 -9.96
CA LEU A 116 -7.96 -23.18 -8.85
C LEU A 116 -7.73 -21.69 -9.12
N TYR A 117 -7.47 -21.31 -10.38
CA TYR A 117 -7.28 -19.92 -10.80
C TYR A 117 -8.53 -19.07 -10.55
N TRP A 118 -9.69 -19.51 -11.03
CA TRP A 118 -10.93 -18.76 -10.88
C TRP A 118 -11.45 -18.77 -9.44
N LEU A 119 -11.20 -19.86 -8.71
CA LEU A 119 -11.56 -19.95 -7.30
C LEU A 119 -10.74 -18.97 -6.46
N LEU A 120 -9.41 -18.94 -6.66
CA LEU A 120 -8.55 -17.97 -6.00
C LEU A 120 -8.91 -16.54 -6.40
N MET A 121 -9.19 -16.29 -7.68
CA MET A 121 -9.66 -14.98 -8.16
C MET A 121 -10.89 -14.52 -7.38
N ALA A 122 -11.89 -15.37 -7.21
CA ALA A 122 -13.10 -15.07 -6.46
C ALA A 122 -12.77 -14.74 -4.98
N PHE A 123 -11.89 -15.52 -4.35
CA PHE A 123 -11.48 -15.29 -2.96
C PHE A 123 -10.69 -13.97 -2.80
N LEU A 124 -9.84 -13.63 -3.77
CA LEU A 124 -9.10 -12.38 -3.77
C LEU A 124 -10.02 -11.17 -3.91
N VAL A 125 -10.99 -11.22 -4.84
CA VAL A 125 -12.00 -10.16 -5.03
C VAL A 125 -12.85 -9.99 -3.76
N PHE A 126 -13.29 -11.10 -3.17
CA PHE A 126 -14.04 -11.09 -1.90
C PHE A 126 -13.22 -10.45 -0.78
N THR A 127 -11.95 -10.85 -0.63
CA THR A 127 -11.04 -10.31 0.39
C THR A 127 -10.78 -8.82 0.18
N ALA A 128 -10.54 -8.40 -1.08
CA ALA A 128 -10.32 -6.99 -1.42
C ALA A 128 -11.55 -6.12 -1.09
N PHE A 129 -12.76 -6.65 -1.29
CA PHE A 129 -13.99 -5.96 -0.89
C PHE A 129 -14.01 -5.73 0.64
N GLY A 130 -13.67 -6.74 1.46
CA GLY A 130 -13.54 -6.57 2.90
C GLY A 130 -12.50 -5.51 3.29
N GLY A 131 -11.30 -5.55 2.67
CA GLY A 131 -10.22 -4.60 2.90
C GLY A 131 -10.58 -3.15 2.57
N SER A 132 -11.53 -2.94 1.67
CA SER A 132 -11.96 -1.61 1.24
C SER A 132 -12.57 -0.74 2.36
N PHE A 133 -13.06 -1.35 3.42
CA PHE A 133 -13.65 -0.63 4.56
C PHE A 133 -12.62 -0.21 5.61
N ILE A 134 -11.45 -0.85 5.68
CA ILE A 134 -10.49 -0.64 6.79
C ILE A 134 -9.97 0.80 6.82
N LYS A 135 -9.25 1.21 5.76
CA LYS A 135 -8.63 2.55 5.73
C LYS A 135 -9.61 3.69 5.98
N PRO A 136 -10.77 3.76 5.28
CA PRO A 136 -11.75 4.82 5.55
C PRO A 136 -12.26 4.82 6.99
N SER A 137 -12.51 3.65 7.58
CA SER A 137 -13.04 3.54 8.94
C SER A 137 -12.02 3.94 9.99
N VAL A 138 -10.74 3.54 9.83
CA VAL A 138 -9.68 3.92 10.77
C VAL A 138 -9.39 5.42 10.66
N LEU A 139 -9.15 5.94 9.46
CA LEU A 139 -8.87 7.36 9.26
C LEU A 139 -10.04 8.24 9.69
N GLY A 140 -11.27 7.82 9.42
CA GLY A 140 -12.48 8.47 9.90
C GLY A 140 -12.56 8.48 11.43
N THR A 141 -12.29 7.33 12.08
CA THR A 141 -12.26 7.26 13.55
C THR A 141 -11.16 8.15 14.13
N VAL A 142 -9.94 8.12 13.59
CA VAL A 142 -8.84 9.00 14.02
C VAL A 142 -9.25 10.47 13.92
N ALA A 143 -9.92 10.86 12.83
CA ALA A 143 -10.36 12.23 12.62
C ALA A 143 -11.41 12.69 13.65
N VAL A 144 -12.42 11.85 13.95
CA VAL A 144 -13.53 12.22 14.88
C VAL A 144 -13.19 11.98 16.35
N ALA A 145 -12.24 11.09 16.64
CA ALA A 145 -11.80 10.78 18.00
C ALA A 145 -10.64 11.67 18.48
N SER A 146 -10.19 12.60 17.63
CA SER A 146 -9.16 13.61 17.91
C SER A 146 -9.78 14.99 18.03
N THR A 147 -9.18 15.85 18.87
CA THR A 147 -9.49 17.27 18.92
C THR A 147 -8.69 18.04 17.84
N GLU A 148 -9.09 19.24 17.46
CA GLU A 148 -8.34 20.05 16.49
C GLU A 148 -6.87 20.30 16.91
N LYS A 149 -6.59 20.34 18.23
CA LYS A 149 -5.24 20.55 18.77
C LYS A 149 -4.33 19.33 18.62
N ASN A 150 -4.86 18.09 18.70
CA ASN A 150 -4.08 16.85 18.70
C ASN A 150 -4.26 16.02 17.44
N LYS A 151 -5.08 16.47 16.49
CA LYS A 151 -5.41 15.74 15.26
C LYS A 151 -4.18 15.36 14.43
N SER A 152 -3.27 16.31 14.21
CA SER A 152 -2.02 16.05 13.50
C SER A 152 -1.16 14.99 14.20
N PHE A 153 -1.09 15.04 15.53
CA PHE A 153 -0.38 14.04 16.32
C PHE A 153 -1.08 12.68 16.27
N GLY A 154 -2.42 12.64 16.25
CA GLY A 154 -3.20 11.42 16.06
C GLY A 154 -2.89 10.72 14.73
N PHE A 155 -2.82 11.47 13.63
CA PHE A 155 -2.41 10.92 12.33
C PHE A 155 -0.95 10.48 12.31
N ALA A 156 -0.06 11.13 13.06
CA ALA A 156 1.33 10.70 13.19
C ALA A 156 1.45 9.35 13.93
N ILE A 157 0.66 9.13 14.99
CA ILE A 157 0.56 7.84 15.68
C ILE A 157 0.05 6.77 14.73
N TYR A 158 -1.03 7.04 14.00
CA TYR A 158 -1.57 6.13 12.99
C TYR A 158 -0.50 5.72 11.98
N TYR A 159 0.20 6.68 11.38
CA TYR A 159 1.24 6.43 10.38
C TYR A 159 2.40 5.60 10.94
N TRP A 160 2.82 5.87 12.17
CA TRP A 160 3.85 5.10 12.84
C TRP A 160 3.43 3.64 13.05
N LEU A 161 2.18 3.40 13.48
CA LEU A 161 1.64 2.06 13.69
C LEU A 161 1.50 1.27 12.38
N VAL A 162 1.13 1.93 11.28
CA VAL A 162 1.12 1.31 9.93
C VAL A 162 2.51 0.80 9.56
N ASN A 163 3.56 1.61 9.74
CA ASN A 163 4.94 1.21 9.44
C ASN A 163 5.46 0.13 10.40
N ALA A 164 5.09 0.20 11.69
CA ALA A 164 5.41 -0.86 12.64
C ALA A 164 4.78 -2.20 12.20
N GLY A 165 3.52 -2.17 11.74
CA GLY A 165 2.85 -3.34 11.17
C GLY A 165 3.54 -3.87 9.92
N ALA A 166 3.98 -2.97 9.03
CA ALA A 166 4.71 -3.32 7.81
C ALA A 166 6.10 -3.93 8.07
N MET A 167 6.74 -3.59 9.18
CA MET A 167 8.02 -4.17 9.61
C MET A 167 7.84 -5.52 10.32
N ILE A 168 6.91 -5.59 11.27
CA ILE A 168 6.74 -6.75 12.15
C ILE A 168 5.96 -7.88 11.46
N GLY A 169 4.93 -7.54 10.65
CA GLY A 169 4.09 -8.52 9.97
C GLY A 169 4.87 -9.52 9.11
N PRO A 170 5.73 -9.06 8.18
CA PRO A 170 6.61 -9.95 7.42
C PRO A 170 7.59 -10.75 8.28
N THR A 171 8.05 -10.19 9.40
CA THR A 171 8.91 -10.93 10.35
C THR A 171 8.17 -12.13 10.95
N ILE A 172 6.90 -11.93 11.35
CA ILE A 172 6.04 -13.04 11.80
C ILE A 172 5.82 -14.04 10.67
N ALA A 173 5.55 -13.54 9.46
CA ALA A 173 5.33 -14.38 8.29
C ALA A 173 6.54 -15.28 7.97
N TYR A 174 7.77 -14.77 8.13
CA TYR A 174 8.99 -15.57 7.99
C TYR A 174 8.97 -16.78 8.93
N PHE A 175 8.78 -16.57 10.23
CA PHE A 175 8.78 -17.68 11.20
C PHE A 175 7.65 -18.68 10.96
N VAL A 176 6.47 -18.20 10.57
CA VAL A 176 5.34 -19.08 10.25
C VAL A 176 5.62 -19.89 8.98
N ARG A 177 6.11 -19.24 7.92
CA ARG A 177 6.47 -19.91 6.66
C ARG A 177 7.57 -20.97 6.87
N ASP A 178 8.59 -20.61 7.60
CA ASP A 178 9.73 -21.47 7.86
C ASP A 178 9.34 -22.74 8.67
N SER A 179 8.45 -22.57 9.65
CA SER A 179 8.03 -23.67 10.53
C SER A 179 6.86 -24.50 9.99
N PHE A 180 5.92 -23.88 9.26
CA PHE A 180 4.65 -24.53 8.91
C PHE A 180 4.30 -24.48 7.40
N GLY A 181 4.83 -23.51 6.66
CA GLY A 181 4.54 -23.29 5.25
C GLY A 181 3.77 -21.98 4.98
N ASN A 182 3.78 -21.58 3.70
CA ASN A 182 3.19 -20.31 3.26
C ASN A 182 1.67 -20.21 3.53
N GLU A 183 0.95 -21.33 3.40
CA GLU A 183 -0.50 -21.41 3.63
C GLU A 183 -0.90 -21.04 5.05
N PHE A 184 -0.04 -21.31 6.03
CA PHE A 184 -0.31 -21.01 7.44
C PHE A 184 -0.13 -19.53 7.77
N VAL A 185 0.61 -18.77 6.97
CA VAL A 185 0.68 -17.29 7.09
C VAL A 185 -0.72 -16.70 6.89
N TYR A 186 -1.50 -17.22 5.93
CA TYR A 186 -2.89 -16.81 5.72
C TYR A 186 -3.80 -17.21 6.88
N LEU A 187 -3.55 -18.37 7.51
CA LEU A 187 -4.31 -18.77 8.69
C LEU A 187 -4.04 -17.82 9.88
N VAL A 188 -2.80 -17.44 10.11
CA VAL A 188 -2.44 -16.45 11.14
C VAL A 188 -3.09 -15.10 10.85
N SER A 189 -3.08 -14.65 9.59
CA SER A 189 -3.76 -13.43 9.16
C SER A 189 -5.28 -13.51 9.38
N SER A 190 -5.89 -14.65 9.09
CA SER A 190 -7.31 -14.91 9.35
C SER A 190 -7.65 -14.81 10.84
N VAL A 191 -6.88 -15.50 11.69
CA VAL A 191 -7.06 -15.47 13.15
C VAL A 191 -6.89 -14.05 13.68
N SER A 192 -5.91 -13.30 13.20
CA SER A 192 -5.73 -11.88 13.55
C SER A 192 -6.97 -11.05 13.23
N CYS A 193 -7.55 -11.21 12.03
CA CYS A 193 -8.76 -10.50 11.63
C CYS A 193 -9.98 -10.88 12.48
N PHE A 194 -10.18 -12.17 12.79
CA PHE A 194 -11.27 -12.58 13.70
C PHE A 194 -11.06 -12.10 15.13
N ALA A 195 -9.81 -12.05 15.61
CA ALA A 195 -9.51 -11.43 16.91
C ALA A 195 -9.86 -9.93 16.91
N MET A 196 -9.57 -9.21 15.81
CA MET A 196 -9.96 -7.79 15.69
C MET A 196 -11.47 -7.61 15.54
N LEU A 197 -12.18 -8.55 14.93
CA LEU A 197 -13.63 -8.57 14.95
C LEU A 197 -14.16 -8.65 16.40
N ALA A 198 -13.61 -9.54 17.21
CA ALA A 198 -13.98 -9.66 18.62
C ALA A 198 -13.64 -8.37 19.40
N VAL A 199 -12.47 -7.79 19.19
CA VAL A 199 -12.08 -6.50 19.77
C VAL A 199 -13.07 -5.40 19.39
N ASN A 200 -13.47 -5.33 18.12
CA ASN A 200 -14.45 -4.34 17.66
C ASN A 200 -15.81 -4.52 18.32
N LEU A 201 -16.29 -5.76 18.41
CA LEU A 201 -17.58 -6.07 19.02
C LEU A 201 -17.64 -5.71 20.51
N VAL A 202 -16.53 -5.91 21.24
CA VAL A 202 -16.48 -5.73 22.70
C VAL A 202 -16.05 -4.33 23.10
N LEU A 203 -15.01 -3.78 22.46
CA LEU A 203 -14.32 -2.58 22.93
C LEU A 203 -14.62 -1.32 22.12
N TYR A 204 -14.92 -1.44 20.81
CA TYR A 204 -15.14 -0.27 19.99
C TYR A 204 -16.52 0.34 20.25
N LYS A 205 -16.51 1.63 20.60
CA LYS A 205 -17.74 2.43 20.77
C LYS A 205 -17.76 3.50 19.68
N GLU A 206 -18.86 3.56 18.92
CA GLU A 206 -19.05 4.56 17.87
C GLU A 206 -18.93 5.98 18.44
N VAL A 207 -18.11 6.81 17.82
CA VAL A 207 -18.00 8.22 18.15
C VAL A 207 -19.01 8.98 17.32
N LYS A 208 -19.98 9.63 17.97
CA LYS A 208 -20.93 10.49 17.27
C LYS A 208 -20.19 11.70 16.72
N SER A 209 -20.16 11.82 15.40
CA SER A 209 -19.67 13.03 14.73
C SER A 209 -20.78 14.08 14.80
N GLU A 210 -20.50 15.24 15.40
CA GLU A 210 -21.41 16.41 15.31
C GLU A 210 -21.49 16.97 13.87
N LYS A 211 -20.51 16.64 13.03
CA LYS A 211 -20.49 16.95 11.60
C LYS A 211 -21.12 15.83 10.78
N THR A 212 -22.38 15.57 10.96
CA THR A 212 -23.20 14.88 9.95
C THR A 212 -23.44 15.85 8.77
N GLY A 213 -22.38 16.20 8.07
CA GLY A 213 -22.50 16.72 6.73
C GLY A 213 -23.13 15.61 5.90
N ALA A 214 -24.15 15.94 5.13
CA ALA A 214 -24.89 15.00 4.30
C ALA A 214 -23.90 14.12 3.54
N THR A 215 -23.92 12.82 3.81
CA THR A 215 -23.12 11.80 3.11
C THR A 215 -23.38 11.99 1.61
N GLU A 216 -22.35 12.33 0.85
CA GLU A 216 -22.50 12.50 -0.61
C GLU A 216 -23.10 11.22 -1.20
N SER A 217 -24.17 11.36 -1.97
CA SER A 217 -24.78 10.21 -2.64
C SER A 217 -23.77 9.54 -3.58
N LEU A 218 -23.92 8.26 -3.81
CA LEU A 218 -23.07 7.50 -4.73
C LEU A 218 -23.09 8.14 -6.14
N GLY A 219 -24.25 8.64 -6.59
CA GLY A 219 -24.38 9.36 -7.86
C GLY A 219 -23.52 10.63 -7.91
N LYS A 220 -23.44 11.40 -6.81
CA LYS A 220 -22.58 12.58 -6.73
C LYS A 220 -21.09 12.20 -6.74
N LYS A 221 -20.71 11.11 -6.07
CA LYS A 221 -19.32 10.60 -6.11
C LYS A 221 -18.92 10.12 -7.51
N ILE A 222 -19.85 9.49 -8.26
CA ILE A 222 -19.62 9.12 -9.66
C ILE A 222 -19.50 10.38 -10.54
N ALA A 223 -20.37 11.38 -10.34
CA ALA A 223 -20.24 12.65 -11.06
C ALA A 223 -18.91 13.36 -10.75
N ASN A 224 -18.46 13.35 -9.50
CA ASN A 224 -17.19 13.86 -9.06
C ASN A 224 -16.00 13.13 -9.72
N LEU A 225 -16.11 11.83 -9.97
CA LEU A 225 -15.11 11.08 -10.73
C LEU A 225 -14.92 11.68 -12.13
N PHE A 226 -16.00 11.98 -12.85
CA PHE A 226 -15.89 12.61 -14.18
C PHE A 226 -15.28 14.02 -14.13
N VAL A 227 -15.54 14.78 -13.06
CA VAL A 227 -14.88 16.09 -12.85
C VAL A 227 -13.36 15.91 -12.70
N VAL A 228 -12.92 14.94 -11.91
CA VAL A 228 -11.50 14.66 -11.70
C VAL A 228 -10.85 14.11 -12.97
N LEU A 229 -11.50 13.16 -13.65
CA LEU A 229 -11.01 12.61 -14.93
C LEU A 229 -10.94 13.66 -16.04
N GLY A 230 -11.79 14.68 -16.00
CA GLY A 230 -11.75 15.82 -16.93
C GLY A 230 -10.58 16.79 -16.67
N ASN A 231 -9.94 16.74 -15.54
CA ASN A 231 -8.77 17.57 -15.27
C ASN A 231 -7.50 16.95 -15.86
N PHE A 232 -7.19 17.33 -17.10
CA PHE A 232 -6.08 16.77 -17.87
C PHE A 232 -4.71 16.92 -17.19
N LYS A 233 -4.43 18.08 -16.57
CA LYS A 233 -3.17 18.33 -15.84
C LYS A 233 -3.01 17.34 -14.69
N PHE A 234 -4.07 17.12 -13.92
CA PHE A 234 -4.09 16.18 -12.81
C PHE A 234 -3.95 14.73 -13.29
N MET A 235 -4.71 14.34 -14.31
CA MET A 235 -4.68 12.97 -14.82
C MET A 235 -3.32 12.59 -15.41
N ILE A 236 -2.67 13.47 -16.16
CA ILE A 236 -1.30 13.23 -16.65
C ILE A 236 -0.33 13.05 -15.47
N PHE A 237 -0.42 13.90 -14.45
CA PHE A 237 0.41 13.76 -13.25
C PHE A 237 0.20 12.39 -12.59
N LEU A 238 -1.04 11.96 -12.39
CA LEU A 238 -1.34 10.66 -11.79
C LEU A 238 -0.84 9.49 -12.65
N LEU A 239 -0.99 9.56 -13.98
CA LEU A 239 -0.49 8.53 -14.89
C LEU A 239 1.04 8.42 -14.87
N ILE A 240 1.76 9.54 -14.84
CA ILE A 240 3.21 9.53 -14.69
C ILE A 240 3.60 8.97 -13.33
N TYR A 241 2.90 9.36 -12.28
CA TYR A 241 3.19 8.89 -10.92
C TYR A 241 2.85 7.39 -10.73
N SER A 242 1.96 6.83 -11.57
CA SER A 242 1.72 5.38 -11.60
C SER A 242 2.98 4.59 -11.98
N LEU A 243 3.88 5.15 -12.82
CA LEU A 243 5.14 4.50 -13.17
C LEU A 243 6.07 4.33 -11.95
N TYR A 244 6.04 5.29 -11.01
CA TYR A 244 6.71 5.14 -9.72
C TYR A 244 6.16 3.96 -8.93
N TRP A 245 4.84 3.86 -8.81
CA TRP A 245 4.21 2.76 -8.08
C TRP A 245 4.38 1.42 -8.80
N ILE A 246 4.51 1.40 -10.12
CA ILE A 246 4.85 0.17 -10.87
C ILE A 246 6.20 -0.36 -10.39
N ILE A 247 7.25 0.46 -10.34
CA ILE A 247 8.58 0.01 -9.88
C ILE A 247 8.60 -0.29 -8.38
N PHE A 248 7.81 0.43 -7.56
CA PHE A 248 7.68 0.17 -6.13
C PHE A 248 7.16 -1.25 -5.85
N TRP A 249 6.06 -1.64 -6.47
CA TRP A 249 5.45 -2.93 -6.20
C TRP A 249 6.28 -4.10 -6.68
N GLN A 250 7.29 -3.89 -7.54
CA GLN A 250 8.20 -4.96 -7.94
C GLN A 250 9.07 -5.47 -6.78
N GLU A 251 9.22 -4.71 -5.73
CA GLU A 251 9.79 -5.19 -4.48
C GLU A 251 9.03 -6.40 -3.94
N PHE A 252 7.71 -6.40 -4.04
CA PHE A 252 6.86 -7.50 -3.55
C PHE A 252 6.59 -8.58 -4.60
N ILE A 253 6.85 -8.32 -5.87
CA ILE A 253 6.59 -9.26 -6.98
C ILE A 253 7.88 -10.00 -7.38
N ILE A 254 8.93 -9.27 -7.74
CA ILE A 254 10.16 -9.80 -8.32
C ILE A 254 11.17 -10.22 -7.25
N VAL A 255 11.38 -9.39 -6.22
CA VAL A 255 12.44 -9.62 -5.24
C VAL A 255 12.28 -10.94 -4.49
N PRO A 256 11.09 -11.37 -4.00
CA PRO A 256 10.92 -12.67 -3.37
C PRO A 256 11.27 -13.84 -4.30
N TYR A 257 10.86 -13.79 -5.57
CA TYR A 257 11.20 -14.80 -6.57
C TYR A 257 12.69 -14.85 -6.82
N TYR A 258 13.32 -13.68 -7.02
CA TYR A 258 14.74 -13.61 -7.32
C TYR A 258 15.59 -14.16 -6.16
N ILE A 259 15.25 -13.79 -4.94
CA ILE A 259 15.96 -14.28 -3.75
C ILE A 259 15.81 -15.82 -3.66
N THR A 260 14.61 -16.33 -3.77
CA THR A 260 14.36 -17.78 -3.61
C THR A 260 14.95 -18.62 -4.74
N ASP A 261 15.04 -18.09 -5.97
CA ASP A 261 15.51 -18.84 -7.13
C ASP A 261 17.04 -18.76 -7.33
N TYR A 262 17.67 -17.62 -7.00
CA TYR A 262 19.07 -17.35 -7.38
C TYR A 262 20.01 -17.04 -6.21
N ILE A 263 19.49 -16.73 -5.03
CA ILE A 263 20.31 -16.40 -3.86
C ILE A 263 20.24 -17.53 -2.82
N GLY A 264 19.03 -17.92 -2.42
CA GLY A 264 18.82 -19.02 -1.49
C GLY A 264 17.36 -19.24 -1.15
N LYS A 265 16.91 -20.51 -1.25
CA LYS A 265 15.50 -20.88 -0.97
C LYS A 265 15.05 -20.54 0.45
N GLU A 266 15.99 -20.68 1.41
CA GLU A 266 15.74 -20.45 2.83
C GLU A 266 16.06 -19.00 3.26
N ALA A 267 16.49 -18.14 2.32
CA ALA A 267 16.83 -16.77 2.66
C ALA A 267 15.60 -16.01 3.20
N PRO A 268 15.78 -15.22 4.29
CA PRO A 268 14.68 -14.54 4.96
C PRO A 268 14.29 -13.25 4.21
N TYR A 269 13.81 -13.39 2.96
CA TYR A 269 13.45 -12.22 2.12
C TYR A 269 12.39 -11.35 2.79
N GLU A 270 11.51 -11.92 3.59
CA GLU A 270 10.48 -11.20 4.34
C GLU A 270 11.10 -10.20 5.33
N ILE A 271 12.11 -10.64 6.07
CA ILE A 271 12.84 -9.81 7.04
C ILE A 271 13.66 -8.76 6.30
N VAL A 272 14.41 -9.18 5.27
CA VAL A 272 15.27 -8.28 4.50
C VAL A 272 14.47 -7.12 3.93
N GLN A 273 13.34 -7.39 3.25
CA GLN A 273 12.52 -6.36 2.63
C GLN A 273 11.85 -5.45 3.67
N SER A 274 11.21 -6.02 4.69
CA SER A 274 10.46 -5.23 5.66
C SER A 274 11.35 -4.34 6.54
N TRP A 275 12.51 -4.84 6.96
CA TRP A 275 13.44 -4.04 7.78
C TRP A 275 14.19 -3.01 6.95
N ALA A 276 14.57 -3.34 5.71
CA ALA A 276 15.18 -2.39 4.80
C ALA A 276 14.20 -1.28 4.35
N GLY A 277 12.94 -1.62 4.08
CA GLY A 277 11.91 -0.67 3.67
C GLY A 277 11.30 0.08 4.85
N ALA A 278 10.34 -0.55 5.55
CA ALA A 278 9.61 0.08 6.65
C ALA A 278 10.53 0.49 7.83
N GLY A 279 11.56 -0.32 8.13
CA GLY A 279 12.56 0.02 9.16
C GLY A 279 13.33 1.30 8.81
N ALA A 280 13.75 1.47 7.56
CA ALA A 280 14.41 2.71 7.11
C ALA A 280 13.47 3.93 7.22
N ILE A 281 12.18 3.78 6.87
CA ILE A 281 11.20 4.86 7.01
C ILE A 281 11.05 5.27 8.48
N ILE A 282 10.91 4.31 9.40
CA ILE A 282 10.79 4.60 10.85
C ILE A 282 12.00 5.39 11.35
N LEU A 283 13.21 5.02 10.91
CA LEU A 283 14.46 5.63 11.38
C LEU A 283 14.75 6.98 10.71
N PHE A 284 14.51 7.10 9.40
CA PHE A 284 15.05 8.21 8.60
C PHE A 284 14.01 9.21 8.10
N GLN A 285 12.69 8.96 8.26
CA GLN A 285 11.65 9.87 7.76
C GLN A 285 11.81 11.30 8.29
N ILE A 286 12.06 11.48 9.59
CA ILE A 286 12.19 12.81 10.19
C ILE A 286 13.48 13.53 9.72
N PRO A 287 14.67 12.91 9.77
CA PRO A 287 15.89 13.50 9.20
C PRO A 287 15.76 13.89 7.73
N ILE A 288 15.24 12.99 6.89
CA ILE A 288 15.10 13.24 5.45
C ILE A 288 14.13 14.40 5.20
N ASN A 289 12.97 14.45 5.88
CA ASN A 289 12.04 15.57 5.75
C ASN A 289 12.66 16.91 6.15
N ARG A 290 13.52 16.94 7.19
CA ARG A 290 14.24 18.16 7.60
C ARG A 290 15.24 18.62 6.56
N LEU A 291 16.00 17.68 5.97
CA LEU A 291 17.00 17.97 4.94
C LEU A 291 16.36 18.48 3.64
N THR A 292 15.19 17.96 3.30
CA THR A 292 14.52 18.26 2.02
C THR A 292 13.44 19.35 2.11
N LYS A 293 13.20 19.94 3.30
CA LYS A 293 12.09 20.90 3.54
C LYS A 293 12.11 22.11 2.61
N ASN A 294 13.31 22.58 2.20
CA ASN A 294 13.48 23.76 1.37
C ASN A 294 13.46 23.45 -0.14
N ILE A 295 13.34 22.19 -0.54
CA ILE A 295 13.27 21.79 -1.94
C ILE A 295 11.84 22.06 -2.43
N PRO A 296 11.65 22.76 -3.57
CA PRO A 296 10.31 22.95 -4.15
C PRO A 296 9.59 21.64 -4.41
N THR A 297 8.28 21.60 -4.15
CA THR A 297 7.42 20.40 -4.20
C THR A 297 7.64 19.55 -5.45
N ARG A 298 7.55 20.13 -6.64
CA ARG A 298 7.75 19.42 -7.93
C ARG A 298 9.17 18.87 -8.10
N THR A 299 10.17 19.62 -7.64
CA THR A 299 11.58 19.20 -7.69
C THR A 299 11.83 18.05 -6.73
N ALA A 300 11.28 18.08 -5.52
CA ALA A 300 11.40 16.99 -4.56
C ALA A 300 10.76 15.69 -5.09
N ILE A 301 9.58 15.79 -5.73
CA ILE A 301 8.94 14.63 -6.39
C ILE A 301 9.86 14.05 -7.47
N LEU A 302 10.44 14.90 -8.32
CA LEU A 302 11.36 14.45 -9.38
C LEU A 302 12.62 13.78 -8.81
N ILE A 303 13.24 14.38 -7.79
CA ILE A 303 14.43 13.82 -7.12
C ILE A 303 14.09 12.47 -6.48
N GLY A 304 13.01 12.38 -5.71
CA GLY A 304 12.59 11.14 -5.08
C GLY A 304 12.30 10.04 -6.09
N PHE A 305 11.61 10.38 -7.19
CA PHE A 305 11.35 9.46 -8.30
C PHE A 305 12.66 8.97 -8.95
N ALA A 306 13.60 9.88 -9.24
CA ALA A 306 14.90 9.53 -9.81
C ALA A 306 15.69 8.61 -8.87
N VAL A 307 15.82 8.96 -7.60
CA VAL A 307 16.51 8.13 -6.60
C VAL A 307 15.92 6.73 -6.58
N SER A 308 14.60 6.59 -6.45
CA SER A 308 13.92 5.28 -6.45
C SER A 308 14.09 4.50 -7.75
N SER A 309 14.26 5.19 -8.89
CA SER A 309 14.44 4.55 -10.20
C SER A 309 15.85 3.99 -10.39
N PHE A 310 16.87 4.73 -9.97
CA PHE A 310 18.26 4.33 -10.19
C PHE A 310 18.77 3.27 -9.23
N ILE A 311 18.04 3.00 -8.17
CA ILE A 311 18.46 2.03 -7.14
C ILE A 311 18.56 0.61 -7.66
N TRP A 312 17.72 0.23 -8.63
CA TRP A 312 17.74 -1.09 -9.24
C TRP A 312 19.06 -1.42 -9.94
N ILE A 313 19.87 -0.39 -10.28
CA ILE A 313 21.24 -0.55 -10.82
C ILE A 313 22.13 -1.29 -9.82
N ILE A 314 22.07 -0.94 -8.54
CA ILE A 314 22.90 -1.57 -7.49
C ILE A 314 22.61 -3.06 -7.42
N ILE A 315 21.34 -3.45 -7.49
CA ILE A 315 20.92 -4.84 -7.49
C ILE A 315 21.32 -5.50 -8.82
N GLY A 316 21.11 -4.82 -9.95
CA GLY A 316 21.40 -5.35 -11.29
C GLY A 316 22.88 -5.67 -11.52
N ILE A 317 23.79 -4.91 -10.92
CA ILE A 317 25.24 -5.13 -11.06
C ILE A 317 25.69 -6.35 -10.25
N HIS A 318 25.23 -6.49 -9.02
CA HIS A 318 25.64 -7.59 -8.14
C HIS A 318 24.48 -8.03 -7.22
N PRO A 319 23.58 -8.90 -7.69
CA PRO A 319 22.47 -9.37 -6.88
C PRO A 319 22.94 -10.20 -5.68
N SER A 320 22.70 -9.69 -4.50
CA SER A 320 23.01 -10.35 -3.23
C SER A 320 22.09 -9.82 -2.12
N ILE A 321 21.95 -10.51 -1.00
CA ILE A 321 21.14 -10.01 0.12
C ILE A 321 21.56 -8.61 0.56
N PRO A 322 22.86 -8.29 0.77
CA PRO A 322 23.26 -6.94 1.15
C PRO A 322 22.94 -5.87 0.10
N THR A 323 23.10 -6.16 -1.21
CA THR A 323 22.81 -5.20 -2.27
C THR A 323 21.30 -4.99 -2.46
N ILE A 324 20.49 -6.04 -2.28
CA ILE A 324 19.03 -5.93 -2.27
C ILE A 324 18.58 -5.09 -1.07
N ALA A 325 19.10 -5.35 0.14
CA ALA A 325 18.78 -4.55 1.32
C ALA A 325 19.19 -3.08 1.14
N ALA A 326 20.41 -2.80 0.66
CA ALA A 326 20.86 -1.45 0.35
C ALA A 326 20.00 -0.78 -0.72
N GLY A 327 19.57 -1.56 -1.72
CA GLY A 327 18.65 -1.15 -2.74
C GLY A 327 17.32 -0.66 -2.17
N ILE A 328 16.71 -1.47 -1.33
CA ILE A 328 15.42 -1.15 -0.71
C ILE A 328 15.53 0.05 0.23
N VAL A 329 16.61 0.16 1.02
CA VAL A 329 16.87 1.34 1.87
C VAL A 329 16.91 2.63 1.03
N ALA A 330 17.64 2.62 -0.08
CA ALA A 330 17.76 3.82 -0.89
C ALA A 330 16.45 4.08 -1.69
N PHE A 331 15.68 3.04 -2.05
CA PHE A 331 14.31 3.22 -2.55
C PHE A 331 13.45 3.96 -1.52
N ALA A 332 13.48 3.52 -0.26
CA ALA A 332 12.78 4.15 0.84
C ALA A 332 13.23 5.61 1.06
N ILE A 333 14.51 5.95 0.84
CA ILE A 333 14.98 7.34 0.87
C ILE A 333 14.29 8.17 -0.23
N GLY A 334 14.22 7.66 -1.44
CA GLY A 334 13.49 8.32 -2.53
C GLY A 334 12.00 8.50 -2.20
N GLU A 335 11.37 7.50 -1.60
CA GLU A 335 9.98 7.57 -1.12
C GLU A 335 9.81 8.66 -0.06
N MET A 336 10.66 8.70 0.96
CA MET A 336 10.62 9.71 2.03
C MET A 336 10.74 11.14 1.52
N ILE A 337 11.49 11.36 0.43
CA ILE A 337 11.64 12.67 -0.21
C ILE A 337 10.34 13.10 -0.89
N GLN A 338 9.70 12.19 -1.63
CA GLN A 338 8.58 12.54 -2.52
C GLN A 338 7.20 12.32 -1.92
N ALA A 339 6.99 11.31 -1.05
CA ALA A 339 5.65 10.95 -0.61
C ALA A 339 4.88 12.10 0.10
N PRO A 340 5.48 12.88 1.02
CA PRO A 340 4.80 14.04 1.58
C PRO A 340 4.48 15.10 0.51
N ARG A 341 5.39 15.30 -0.44
CA ARG A 341 5.28 16.29 -1.52
C ARG A 341 4.22 15.91 -2.56
N TYR A 342 3.97 14.62 -2.74
CA TYR A 342 2.91 14.13 -3.60
C TYR A 342 1.53 14.65 -3.17
N TYR A 343 1.19 14.50 -1.89
CA TYR A 343 -0.08 14.97 -1.36
C TYR A 343 -0.17 16.51 -1.34
N GLU A 344 0.95 17.19 -1.05
CA GLU A 344 1.05 18.64 -1.12
C GLU A 344 0.74 19.13 -2.56
N TYR A 345 1.39 18.53 -3.56
CA TYR A 345 1.18 18.90 -4.95
C TYR A 345 -0.24 18.65 -5.45
N ILE A 346 -0.87 17.54 -5.05
CA ILE A 346 -2.29 17.30 -5.37
C ILE A 346 -3.17 18.44 -4.85
N SER A 347 -2.91 18.95 -3.65
CA SER A 347 -3.65 20.10 -3.10
C SER A 347 -3.39 21.39 -3.87
N GLU A 348 -2.16 21.61 -4.36
CA GLU A 348 -1.77 22.78 -5.14
C GLU A 348 -2.45 22.81 -6.52
N ILE A 349 -2.56 21.67 -7.21
CA ILE A 349 -3.13 21.60 -8.56
C ILE A 349 -4.64 21.44 -8.58
N ALA A 350 -5.26 21.15 -7.45
CA ALA A 350 -6.71 21.05 -7.33
C ALA A 350 -7.36 22.43 -7.52
N PRO A 351 -8.50 22.52 -8.22
CA PRO A 351 -9.26 23.76 -8.29
C PRO A 351 -9.64 24.30 -6.91
N PRO A 352 -9.75 25.62 -6.74
CA PRO A 352 -10.14 26.22 -5.46
C PRO A 352 -11.44 25.59 -4.90
N GLY A 353 -11.39 25.17 -3.61
CA GLY A 353 -12.51 24.52 -2.94
C GLY A 353 -12.72 23.02 -3.27
N GLN A 354 -11.89 22.42 -4.14
CA GLN A 354 -11.99 21.00 -4.51
C GLN A 354 -10.83 20.14 -4.00
N GLN A 355 -9.95 20.67 -3.13
CA GLN A 355 -8.76 19.97 -2.63
C GLN A 355 -9.11 18.61 -2.02
N GLY A 356 -10.18 18.54 -1.21
CA GLY A 356 -10.64 17.28 -0.62
C GLY A 356 -11.09 16.25 -1.66
N LEU A 357 -11.75 16.72 -2.74
CA LEU A 357 -12.14 15.86 -3.85
C LEU A 357 -10.92 15.24 -4.53
N PHE A 358 -9.94 16.05 -4.92
CA PHE A 358 -8.74 15.60 -5.62
C PHE A 358 -7.86 14.69 -4.74
N GLN A 359 -7.76 14.98 -3.43
CA GLN A 359 -7.09 14.10 -2.46
C GLN A 359 -7.74 12.71 -2.36
N GLY A 360 -9.05 12.62 -2.54
CA GLY A 360 -9.77 11.33 -2.57
C GLY A 360 -9.31 10.39 -3.69
N TYR A 361 -8.73 10.94 -4.77
CA TYR A 361 -8.18 10.17 -5.90
C TYR A 361 -6.66 9.97 -5.85
N ALA A 362 -6.01 10.37 -4.75
CA ALA A 362 -4.56 10.21 -4.57
C ALA A 362 -4.10 8.74 -4.60
N PHE A 363 -4.99 7.78 -4.34
CA PHE A 363 -4.67 6.36 -4.43
C PHE A 363 -4.84 5.75 -5.84
N LEU A 364 -5.39 6.50 -6.79
CA LEU A 364 -5.61 6.02 -8.15
C LEU A 364 -4.32 5.56 -8.86
N PRO A 365 -3.17 6.26 -8.74
CA PRO A 365 -1.91 5.78 -9.31
C PRO A 365 -1.47 4.43 -8.77
N ILE A 366 -1.74 4.14 -7.50
CA ILE A 366 -1.42 2.84 -6.89
C ILE A 366 -2.31 1.75 -7.51
N ALA A 367 -3.61 2.01 -7.64
CA ALA A 367 -4.52 1.06 -8.27
C ALA A 367 -4.09 0.76 -9.72
N ILE A 368 -3.79 1.79 -10.52
CA ILE A 368 -3.28 1.64 -11.89
C ILE A 368 -1.99 0.82 -11.90
N ALA A 369 -1.05 1.15 -11.01
CA ALA A 369 0.22 0.46 -10.91
C ALA A 369 0.06 -1.02 -10.56
N ARG A 370 -0.87 -1.37 -9.69
CA ARG A 370 -1.16 -2.76 -9.35
C ARG A 370 -1.78 -3.49 -10.54
N PHE A 371 -2.85 -2.96 -11.14
CA PHE A 371 -3.52 -3.60 -12.28
C PHE A 371 -2.60 -3.81 -13.48
N VAL A 372 -1.66 -2.92 -13.73
CA VAL A 372 -0.77 -2.94 -14.90
C VAL A 372 0.62 -3.48 -14.53
N GLY A 373 1.19 -3.01 -13.44
CA GLY A 373 2.58 -3.29 -13.06
C GLY A 373 2.80 -4.69 -12.52
N ASP A 374 1.86 -5.26 -11.75
CA ASP A 374 2.01 -6.60 -11.22
C ASP A 374 2.00 -7.68 -12.31
N PRO A 375 1.05 -7.66 -13.27
CA PRO A 375 1.11 -8.56 -14.44
C PRO A 375 2.40 -8.39 -15.25
N ILE A 376 2.84 -7.14 -15.48
CA ILE A 376 4.09 -6.86 -16.18
C ILE A 376 5.28 -7.44 -15.42
N GLY A 377 5.33 -7.27 -14.09
CA GLY A 377 6.41 -7.82 -13.25
C GLY A 377 6.46 -9.35 -13.30
N GLY A 378 5.33 -10.01 -13.18
CA GLY A 378 5.23 -11.47 -13.32
C GLY A 378 5.70 -11.95 -14.69
N TRP A 379 5.28 -11.28 -15.76
CA TRP A 379 5.69 -11.60 -17.12
C TRP A 379 7.18 -11.31 -17.36
N LEU A 380 7.72 -10.19 -16.88
CA LEU A 380 9.14 -9.87 -17.00
C LEU A 380 10.00 -10.93 -16.31
N TYR A 381 9.62 -11.33 -15.10
CA TYR A 381 10.37 -12.35 -14.37
C TYR A 381 10.31 -13.71 -15.08
N HIS A 382 9.11 -14.13 -15.49
CA HIS A 382 8.92 -15.38 -16.23
C HIS A 382 9.74 -15.41 -17.53
N SER A 383 9.70 -14.35 -18.31
CA SER A 383 10.43 -14.21 -19.57
C SER A 383 11.95 -14.22 -19.38
N ALA A 384 12.46 -13.54 -18.34
CA ALA A 384 13.88 -13.52 -18.01
C ALA A 384 14.38 -14.89 -17.57
N LYS A 385 13.57 -15.62 -16.80
CA LYS A 385 13.86 -16.99 -16.37
C LYS A 385 13.92 -17.95 -17.54
N LEU A 386 12.96 -17.90 -18.48
CA LEU A 386 12.97 -18.71 -19.71
C LEU A 386 14.17 -18.39 -20.61
N ALA A 387 14.60 -17.15 -20.66
CA ALA A 387 15.77 -16.74 -21.41
C ALA A 387 17.11 -17.10 -20.76
N GLY A 388 17.09 -17.67 -19.54
CA GLY A 388 18.32 -18.00 -18.79
C GLY A 388 19.12 -16.79 -18.31
N ASP A 389 18.53 -15.60 -18.32
CA ASP A 389 19.19 -14.36 -17.92
C ASP A 389 18.30 -13.58 -16.91
N PRO A 390 18.36 -13.95 -15.63
CA PRO A 390 17.54 -13.32 -14.60
C PRO A 390 17.88 -11.85 -14.34
N SER A 391 19.05 -11.39 -14.77
CA SER A 391 19.45 -9.98 -14.58
C SER A 391 18.62 -9.01 -15.41
N ARG A 392 17.98 -9.49 -16.49
CA ARG A 392 17.09 -8.67 -17.34
C ARG A 392 15.98 -7.97 -16.59
N VAL A 393 15.48 -8.57 -15.49
CA VAL A 393 14.40 -7.97 -14.70
C VAL A 393 14.84 -6.62 -14.13
N TRP A 394 16.07 -6.53 -13.61
CA TRP A 394 16.58 -5.31 -13.00
C TRP A 394 16.75 -4.19 -14.03
N TRP A 395 17.33 -4.51 -15.18
CA TRP A 395 17.50 -3.56 -16.29
C TRP A 395 16.16 -3.08 -16.85
N SER A 396 15.16 -3.94 -16.90
CA SER A 396 13.80 -3.56 -17.30
C SER A 396 13.17 -2.58 -16.29
N LEU A 397 13.34 -2.80 -14.98
CA LEU A 397 12.86 -1.88 -13.96
C LEU A 397 13.56 -0.52 -14.02
N ILE A 398 14.87 -0.51 -14.26
CA ILE A 398 15.64 0.72 -14.48
C ILE A 398 15.05 1.47 -15.69
N GLY A 399 14.79 0.75 -16.79
CA GLY A 399 14.18 1.35 -18.00
C GLY A 399 12.84 2.02 -17.71
N ILE A 400 11.94 1.35 -16.98
CA ILE A 400 10.64 1.91 -16.56
C ILE A 400 10.84 3.14 -15.67
N GLY A 401 11.75 3.04 -14.70
CA GLY A 401 12.05 4.14 -13.78
C GLY A 401 12.64 5.36 -14.45
N VAL A 402 13.62 5.17 -15.36
CA VAL A 402 14.21 6.25 -16.16
C VAL A 402 13.16 6.90 -17.06
N PHE A 403 12.34 6.10 -17.74
CA PHE A 403 11.23 6.61 -18.55
C PHE A 403 10.27 7.46 -17.72
N GLY A 404 9.84 6.96 -16.53
CA GLY A 404 8.97 7.70 -15.62
C GLY A 404 9.61 8.99 -15.11
N THR A 405 10.91 8.97 -14.78
CA THR A 405 11.67 10.16 -14.37
C THR A 405 11.71 11.22 -15.48
N LEU A 406 11.96 10.80 -16.72
CA LEU A 406 11.95 11.69 -17.88
C LEU A 406 10.55 12.27 -18.15
N CYS A 407 9.50 11.45 -18.02
CA CYS A 407 8.11 11.93 -18.11
C CYS A 407 7.82 12.97 -17.03
N MET A 408 8.26 12.75 -15.79
CA MET A 408 8.06 13.71 -14.69
C MET A 408 8.84 15.00 -14.91
N ALA A 409 10.08 14.92 -15.38
CA ALA A 409 10.88 16.10 -15.74
C ALA A 409 10.22 16.92 -16.85
N THR A 410 9.71 16.25 -17.89
CA THR A 410 8.98 16.87 -19.00
C THR A 410 7.68 17.52 -18.52
N TYR A 411 6.93 16.85 -17.67
CA TYR A 411 5.72 17.40 -17.04
C TYR A 411 6.03 18.67 -16.23
N ASN A 412 7.08 18.65 -15.41
CA ASN A 412 7.49 19.81 -14.61
C ASN A 412 7.86 21.01 -15.51
N LYS A 413 8.58 20.76 -16.61
CA LYS A 413 8.92 21.80 -17.59
C LYS A 413 7.67 22.37 -18.27
N TYR A 414 6.74 21.51 -18.68
CA TYR A 414 5.48 21.93 -19.32
C TYR A 414 4.65 22.80 -18.38
N VAL A 415 4.49 22.39 -17.11
CA VAL A 415 3.75 23.15 -16.11
C VAL A 415 4.39 24.51 -15.86
N ALA A 416 5.71 24.58 -15.73
CA ALA A 416 6.42 25.85 -15.54
C ALA A 416 6.22 26.82 -16.71
N ILE A 417 6.27 26.34 -17.95
CA ILE A 417 6.00 27.15 -19.16
C ILE A 417 4.54 27.65 -19.17
N PHE A 418 3.59 26.77 -18.80
CA PHE A 418 2.18 27.14 -18.78
C PHE A 418 1.89 28.23 -17.73
N GLU A 419 2.44 28.10 -16.53
CA GLU A 419 2.31 29.08 -15.43
C GLU A 419 2.93 30.44 -15.82
N ALA A 420 4.11 30.42 -16.45
CA ALA A 420 4.75 31.64 -16.94
C ALA A 420 3.91 32.36 -18.00
N LYS A 421 3.28 31.62 -18.92
CA LYS A 421 2.39 32.21 -19.95
C LYS A 421 1.10 32.79 -19.34
N GLN A 422 0.56 32.21 -18.29
CA GLN A 422 -0.60 32.76 -17.60
C GLN A 422 -0.25 34.05 -16.85
N ALA A 423 0.89 34.11 -16.18
CA ALA A 423 1.37 35.31 -15.51
C ALA A 423 1.52 36.51 -16.48
N ILE A 424 2.03 36.26 -17.69
CA ILE A 424 2.17 37.30 -18.73
C ILE A 424 0.81 37.76 -19.29
N ARG A 425 -0.21 36.88 -19.33
CA ARG A 425 -1.53 37.23 -19.86
C ARG A 425 -2.43 37.92 -18.82
N GLY A 426 -2.12 37.77 -17.53
CA GLY A 426 -2.85 38.40 -16.43
C GLY A 426 -2.24 39.71 -15.92
N ALA A 427 -1.04 40.06 -16.43
CA ALA A 427 -0.40 41.37 -16.26
C ALA A 427 -0.73 42.29 -17.44
#